data_62354bb6d7c78ff9df7113b680b78435
#
_entry.id   62354bb6d7c78ff9df7113b680b78435
#
_cell.length_a   1.000
_cell.length_b   1.000
_cell.length_c   1.000
_cell.angle_alpha   90.00
_cell.angle_beta   90.00
_cell.angle_gamma   90.00
#
_symmetry.space_group_name_H-M   'P 1'
#
loop_
_entity.id
_entity.type
_entity.pdbx_description
1 polymer ?
#
loop_
_entity_poly.entity_id
_entity_poly.type
_entity_poly.pdbx_seq_one_letter_code
_entity_poly.pdbx_strand_id
1 'polypeptide(L)'
;MLSKNIFSFLAKSSTLLAFAALMLAHNCVIVWGAESLRLGFSGASATQLAGYLAVDQKLFDIYGVNVELTQSAGTTMIRALDSGSLQVAIVGGGQALSAYLKGVDVRIISGLVNIVPFQLWAKPEIAQLKDLKGKLIANTPPGTSLNLGTSILLQRAGIDPLRDVKLVAFGRLGLVSQALFTGVVDAALLSPPDTIEARRSGLRMLMDLATARIPCPFTSVVTTKAVLEKSPASLDRFLRGILHGIKLALTNPDMAKKTLSRNMRLSDPEAVEEVYQRAILAYERVPMVPKEAIETVMKLSTVPA
;
A
#
# COMPACT_ATOMS: atom_id res chain seq x y z
N MET A 1 18.83 -51.17 64.83
CA MET A 1 17.54 -50.82 64.23
C MET A 1 17.52 -49.40 63.53
N LEU A 2 18.66 -48.73 63.38
CA LEU A 2 18.73 -47.35 62.84
C LEU A 2 19.14 -47.25 61.34
N SER A 3 19.56 -48.31 60.69
CA SER A 3 20.11 -48.20 59.29
C SER A 3 19.08 -48.29 58.22
N LYS A 4 17.87 -48.83 58.43
CA LYS A 4 16.83 -48.96 57.36
C LYS A 4 16.04 -47.66 57.08
N ASN A 5 15.99 -46.74 58.02
CA ASN A 5 15.20 -45.49 57.85
C ASN A 5 15.94 -44.42 57.10
N ILE A 6 17.28 -44.43 57.07
CA ILE A 6 18.08 -43.43 56.35
C ILE A 6 18.05 -43.67 54.80
N PHE A 7 18.06 -44.95 54.41
CA PHE A 7 17.98 -45.30 52.95
C PHE A 7 16.61 -44.99 52.36
N SER A 8 15.51 -45.10 53.10
CA SER A 8 14.16 -44.77 52.64
C SER A 8 13.95 -43.27 52.54
N PHE A 9 14.62 -42.45 53.32
CA PHE A 9 14.52 -41.01 53.31
C PHE A 9 15.31 -40.42 52.11
N LEU A 10 16.49 -40.95 51.79
CA LEU A 10 17.32 -40.54 50.66
C LEU A 10 16.69 -40.94 49.31
N ALA A 11 16.00 -42.09 49.22
CA ALA A 11 15.31 -42.52 47.97
C ALA A 11 14.07 -41.66 47.68
N LYS A 12 13.35 -41.16 48.69
CA LYS A 12 12.20 -40.25 48.46
C LYS A 12 12.63 -38.85 48.11
N SER A 13 13.78 -38.36 48.56
CA SER A 13 14.31 -37.04 48.24
C SER A 13 14.82 -36.98 46.80
N SER A 14 15.42 -38.05 46.25
CA SER A 14 15.90 -38.11 44.87
C SER A 14 14.77 -38.17 43.84
N THR A 15 13.65 -38.84 44.18
CA THR A 15 12.45 -38.86 43.30
C THR A 15 11.72 -37.52 43.27
N LEU A 16 11.67 -36.78 44.34
CA LEU A 16 11.09 -35.43 44.41
C LEU A 16 11.94 -34.41 43.59
N LEU A 17 13.26 -34.50 43.67
CA LEU A 17 14.18 -33.66 42.88
C LEU A 17 14.11 -33.96 41.41
N ALA A 18 13.97 -35.24 41.01
CA ALA A 18 13.80 -35.63 39.59
C ALA A 18 12.45 -35.15 39.05
N PHE A 19 11.39 -35.20 39.85
CA PHE A 19 10.06 -34.68 39.42
C PHE A 19 10.04 -33.15 39.29
N ALA A 20 10.71 -32.43 40.20
CA ALA A 20 10.87 -30.98 40.12
C ALA A 20 11.72 -30.55 38.92
N ALA A 21 12.79 -31.27 38.59
CA ALA A 21 13.59 -31.03 37.40
C ALA A 21 12.82 -31.31 36.09
N LEU A 22 11.95 -32.33 36.07
CA LEU A 22 11.09 -32.64 34.93
C LEU A 22 10.00 -31.59 34.71
N MET A 23 9.44 -31.03 35.81
CA MET A 23 8.46 -29.93 35.73
C MET A 23 9.10 -28.61 35.32
N LEU A 24 10.36 -28.35 35.64
CA LEU A 24 11.10 -27.17 35.16
C LEU A 24 11.51 -27.29 33.70
N ALA A 25 11.75 -28.49 33.20
CA ALA A 25 12.06 -28.72 31.79
C ALA A 25 10.85 -28.52 30.85
N HIS A 26 9.61 -28.65 31.36
CA HIS A 26 8.40 -28.45 30.56
C HIS A 26 7.97 -26.98 30.41
N ASN A 27 8.61 -26.05 31.14
CA ASN A 27 8.35 -24.61 31.01
C ASN A 27 9.39 -23.86 30.14
N CYS A 28 10.15 -24.59 29.31
CA CYS A 28 10.89 -23.94 28.25
C CYS A 28 9.88 -23.51 27.18
N VAL A 29 9.11 -22.45 27.49
CA VAL A 29 8.41 -21.66 26.47
C VAL A 29 9.53 -21.17 25.56
N ILE A 30 9.65 -21.80 24.39
CA ILE A 30 10.43 -21.25 23.30
C ILE A 30 9.74 -19.92 23.00
N VAL A 31 10.21 -18.84 23.60
CA VAL A 31 9.91 -17.50 23.17
C VAL A 31 10.56 -17.42 21.78
N TRP A 32 9.79 -17.80 20.77
CA TRP A 32 10.12 -17.44 19.41
C TRP A 32 10.18 -15.91 19.44
N GLY A 33 11.39 -15.37 19.42
CA GLY A 33 11.58 -13.95 19.28
C GLY A 33 10.73 -13.52 18.08
N ALA A 34 9.77 -12.62 18.31
CA ALA A 34 8.90 -12.14 17.25
C ALA A 34 9.83 -11.66 16.12
N GLU A 35 9.77 -12.33 14.95
CA GLU A 35 10.60 -11.97 13.81
C GLU A 35 10.22 -10.55 13.41
N SER A 36 11.21 -9.65 13.38
CA SER A 36 11.00 -8.24 13.04
C SER A 36 11.03 -8.06 11.51
N LEU A 37 10.00 -7.42 10.97
CA LEU A 37 9.93 -7.02 9.58
C LEU A 37 10.02 -5.50 9.46
N ARG A 38 10.93 -4.99 8.66
CA ARG A 38 11.00 -3.57 8.30
C ARG A 38 10.03 -3.31 7.16
N LEU A 39 8.99 -2.52 7.46
CA LEU A 39 7.90 -2.15 6.55
C LEU A 39 8.08 -0.73 6.02
N GLY A 40 8.05 -0.57 4.72
CA GLY A 40 8.04 0.72 4.04
C GLY A 40 6.66 1.14 3.55
N PHE A 41 6.30 2.42 3.75
CA PHE A 41 5.13 3.05 3.14
C PHE A 41 5.55 4.10 2.11
N SER A 42 4.89 4.13 0.95
CA SER A 42 5.17 5.09 -0.13
C SER A 42 4.43 6.43 0.02
N GLY A 43 4.39 7.01 1.20
CA GLY A 43 3.79 8.32 1.44
C GLY A 43 2.38 8.26 2.03
N ALA A 44 1.79 9.44 2.32
CA ALA A 44 0.44 9.57 2.87
C ALA A 44 -0.60 9.48 1.75
N SER A 45 -1.49 8.48 1.82
CA SER A 45 -2.55 8.27 0.83
C SER A 45 -3.70 7.48 1.43
N ALA A 46 -4.91 7.74 0.97
CA ALA A 46 -6.11 6.97 1.32
C ALA A 46 -5.95 5.46 1.04
N THR A 47 -5.20 5.11 0.00
CA THR A 47 -4.95 3.72 -0.41
C THR A 47 -4.02 2.94 0.53
N GLN A 48 -3.41 3.62 1.51
CA GLN A 48 -2.59 3.03 2.57
C GLN A 48 -3.40 2.71 3.85
N LEU A 49 -4.68 3.04 3.90
CA LEU A 49 -5.52 2.94 5.10
C LEU A 49 -5.43 1.58 5.81
N ALA A 50 -5.44 0.46 5.07
CA ALA A 50 -5.32 -0.88 5.67
C ALA A 50 -4.00 -1.05 6.43
N GLY A 51 -2.91 -0.55 5.87
CA GLY A 51 -1.59 -0.55 6.52
C GLY A 51 -1.56 0.36 7.74
N TYR A 52 -2.13 1.57 7.63
CA TYR A 52 -2.23 2.48 8.79
C TYR A 52 -3.05 1.87 9.92
N LEU A 53 -4.19 1.26 9.62
CA LEU A 53 -4.99 0.56 10.62
C LEU A 53 -4.22 -0.60 11.24
N ALA A 54 -3.49 -1.39 10.45
CA ALA A 54 -2.71 -2.49 10.95
C ALA A 54 -1.63 -2.04 11.96
N VAL A 55 -1.01 -0.89 11.71
CA VAL A 55 -0.03 -0.27 12.62
C VAL A 55 -0.72 0.32 13.84
N ASP A 56 -1.71 1.20 13.63
CA ASP A 56 -2.35 2.00 14.66
C ASP A 56 -3.09 1.13 15.69
N GLN A 57 -3.65 0.00 15.24
CA GLN A 57 -4.38 -0.94 16.08
C GLN A 57 -3.48 -2.13 16.51
N LYS A 58 -2.17 -2.07 16.27
CA LYS A 58 -1.20 -3.12 16.61
C LYS A 58 -1.60 -4.50 16.08
N LEU A 59 -2.19 -4.55 14.90
CA LEU A 59 -2.71 -5.81 14.36
C LEU A 59 -1.58 -6.80 14.03
N PHE A 60 -0.40 -6.32 13.71
CA PHE A 60 0.77 -7.17 13.50
C PHE A 60 1.17 -7.93 14.76
N ASP A 61 1.08 -7.27 15.93
CA ASP A 61 1.38 -7.88 17.23
C ASP A 61 0.39 -9.02 17.54
N ILE A 62 -0.90 -8.86 17.19
CA ILE A 62 -1.94 -9.89 17.33
C ILE A 62 -1.55 -11.17 16.57
N TYR A 63 -0.89 -11.04 15.42
CA TYR A 63 -0.45 -12.16 14.61
C TYR A 63 1.00 -12.59 14.90
N GLY A 64 1.66 -12.01 15.92
CA GLY A 64 2.98 -12.41 16.38
C GLY A 64 4.11 -12.01 15.42
N VAL A 65 3.98 -10.85 14.75
CA VAL A 65 5.05 -10.25 13.97
C VAL A 65 5.31 -8.82 14.44
N ASN A 66 6.56 -8.49 14.72
CA ASN A 66 6.97 -7.12 15.03
C ASN A 66 7.24 -6.36 13.73
N VAL A 67 6.79 -5.11 13.62
CA VAL A 67 6.95 -4.31 12.41
C VAL A 67 7.60 -2.96 12.72
N GLU A 68 8.77 -2.72 12.14
CA GLU A 68 9.46 -1.43 12.17
C GLU A 68 9.10 -0.61 10.94
N LEU A 69 8.69 0.64 11.13
CA LEU A 69 8.13 1.46 10.06
C LEU A 69 9.13 2.45 9.48
N THR A 70 9.12 2.56 8.16
CA THR A 70 9.81 3.62 7.40
C THR A 70 8.87 4.20 6.34
N GLN A 71 8.92 5.52 6.13
CA GLN A 71 8.16 6.19 5.09
C GLN A 71 9.07 6.99 4.16
N SER A 72 8.91 6.81 2.85
CA SER A 72 9.65 7.54 1.82
C SER A 72 8.95 7.46 0.46
N ALA A 73 9.57 8.00 -0.60
CA ALA A 73 9.06 7.86 -1.96
C ALA A 73 9.05 6.39 -2.44
N GLY A 74 8.08 6.00 -3.25
CA GLY A 74 7.92 4.61 -3.71
C GLY A 74 9.18 4.05 -4.41
N THR A 75 9.88 4.87 -5.21
CA THR A 75 11.14 4.48 -5.85
C THR A 75 12.25 4.19 -4.83
N THR A 76 12.28 4.92 -3.72
CA THR A 76 13.21 4.67 -2.61
C THR A 76 12.86 3.37 -1.90
N MET A 77 11.57 3.07 -1.70
CA MET A 77 11.13 1.82 -1.10
C MET A 77 11.50 0.60 -1.95
N ILE A 78 11.37 0.69 -3.29
CA ILE A 78 11.80 -0.39 -4.20
C ILE A 78 13.31 -0.64 -4.08
N ARG A 79 14.12 0.41 -4.06
CA ARG A 79 15.59 0.26 -3.84
C ARG A 79 15.92 -0.31 -2.47
N ALA A 80 15.17 0.07 -1.43
CA ALA A 80 15.36 -0.46 -0.08
C ALA A 80 14.99 -1.95 0.04
N LEU A 81 13.99 -2.43 -0.72
CA LEU A 81 13.71 -3.86 -0.87
C LEU A 81 14.85 -4.58 -1.58
N ASP A 82 15.33 -4.05 -2.70
CA ASP A 82 16.41 -4.63 -3.51
C ASP A 82 17.71 -4.76 -2.71
N SER A 83 18.06 -3.74 -1.91
CA SER A 83 19.24 -3.76 -1.01
C SER A 83 19.06 -4.59 0.26
N GLY A 84 17.87 -5.14 0.53
CA GLY A 84 17.55 -5.85 1.78
C GLY A 84 17.37 -4.95 3.00
N SER A 85 17.38 -3.61 2.83
CA SER A 85 17.14 -2.65 3.92
C SER A 85 15.68 -2.69 4.40
N LEU A 86 14.74 -3.13 3.55
CA LEU A 86 13.36 -3.45 3.89
C LEU A 86 13.08 -4.91 3.53
N GLN A 87 12.15 -5.53 4.26
CA GLN A 87 11.62 -6.85 3.93
C GLN A 87 10.28 -6.76 3.21
N VAL A 88 9.46 -5.75 3.53
CA VAL A 88 8.14 -5.56 2.94
C VAL A 88 7.90 -4.08 2.68
N ALA A 89 7.19 -3.75 1.61
CA ALA A 89 6.75 -2.39 1.34
C ALA A 89 5.30 -2.36 0.82
N ILE A 90 4.53 -1.35 1.25
CA ILE A 90 3.24 -1.01 0.65
C ILE A 90 3.48 0.15 -0.31
N VAL A 91 3.53 -0.15 -1.59
CA VAL A 91 3.95 0.77 -2.67
C VAL A 91 3.06 0.61 -3.90
N GLY A 92 3.30 1.44 -4.92
CA GLY A 92 2.67 1.27 -6.23
C GLY A 92 3.05 -0.07 -6.87
N GLY A 93 2.06 -0.93 -7.10
CA GLY A 93 2.29 -2.23 -7.75
C GLY A 93 2.80 -2.07 -9.18
N GLY A 94 2.34 -1.04 -9.91
CA GLY A 94 2.88 -0.71 -11.23
C GLY A 94 4.36 -0.32 -11.18
N GLN A 95 4.82 0.37 -10.12
CA GLN A 95 6.24 0.65 -9.91
C GLN A 95 7.04 -0.62 -9.65
N ALA A 96 6.49 -1.52 -8.81
CA ALA A 96 7.13 -2.80 -8.53
C ALA A 96 7.24 -3.66 -9.80
N LEU A 97 6.18 -3.72 -10.60
CA LEU A 97 6.20 -4.44 -11.88
C LEU A 97 7.20 -3.83 -12.86
N SER A 98 7.25 -2.50 -12.97
CA SER A 98 8.23 -1.81 -13.82
C SER A 98 9.68 -2.06 -13.36
N ALA A 99 9.93 -2.15 -12.06
CA ALA A 99 11.23 -2.50 -11.51
C ALA A 99 11.59 -3.98 -11.79
N TYR A 100 10.63 -4.88 -11.63
CA TYR A 100 10.79 -6.30 -11.96
C TYR A 100 11.20 -6.51 -13.43
N LEU A 101 10.52 -5.82 -14.37
CA LEU A 101 10.83 -5.88 -15.78
C LEU A 101 12.24 -5.34 -16.13
N LYS A 102 12.82 -4.52 -15.24
CA LYS A 102 14.21 -4.03 -15.32
C LYS A 102 15.22 -4.92 -14.58
N GLY A 103 14.79 -6.08 -14.09
CA GLY A 103 15.67 -7.05 -13.43
C GLY A 103 15.77 -6.93 -11.90
N VAL A 104 15.01 -6.03 -11.27
CA VAL A 104 14.97 -5.93 -9.81
C VAL A 104 14.18 -7.11 -9.23
N ASP A 105 14.73 -7.81 -8.24
CA ASP A 105 14.11 -9.03 -7.66
C ASP A 105 13.01 -8.70 -6.64
N VAL A 106 11.93 -8.07 -7.11
CA VAL A 106 10.75 -7.80 -6.30
C VAL A 106 9.57 -8.69 -6.69
N ARG A 107 8.68 -8.94 -5.74
CA ARG A 107 7.47 -9.75 -5.90
C ARG A 107 6.27 -9.03 -5.29
N ILE A 108 5.19 -8.91 -6.03
CA ILE A 108 3.90 -8.47 -5.50
C ILE A 108 3.24 -9.68 -4.84
N ILE A 109 2.95 -9.58 -3.54
CA ILE A 109 2.33 -10.66 -2.76
C ILE A 109 0.88 -10.36 -2.38
N SER A 110 0.43 -9.11 -2.57
CA SER A 110 -0.97 -8.72 -2.38
C SER A 110 -1.28 -7.44 -3.15
N GLY A 111 -2.45 -7.35 -3.76
CA GLY A 111 -2.96 -6.15 -4.44
C GLY A 111 -4.08 -5.52 -3.63
N LEU A 112 -3.78 -4.48 -2.85
CA LEU A 112 -4.75 -3.82 -1.97
C LEU A 112 -5.75 -2.97 -2.76
N VAL A 113 -5.25 -2.28 -3.79
CA VAL A 113 -6.02 -1.46 -4.73
C VAL A 113 -5.56 -1.78 -6.14
N ASN A 114 -6.47 -2.34 -6.95
CA ASN A 114 -6.16 -2.80 -8.31
C ASN A 114 -6.87 -1.98 -9.39
N ILE A 115 -7.28 -0.77 -9.05
CA ILE A 115 -7.86 0.22 -9.96
C ILE A 115 -7.16 1.55 -9.80
N VAL A 116 -7.31 2.46 -10.75
CA VAL A 116 -6.85 3.86 -10.61
C VAL A 116 -7.84 4.62 -9.73
N PRO A 117 -7.51 5.01 -8.48
CA PRO A 117 -8.46 5.58 -7.52
C PRO A 117 -8.61 7.11 -7.65
N PHE A 118 -8.41 7.66 -8.84
CA PHE A 118 -8.41 9.09 -9.11
C PHE A 118 -9.58 9.54 -9.98
N GLN A 119 -9.80 10.84 -9.98
CA GLN A 119 -10.70 11.55 -10.87
C GLN A 119 -9.89 12.43 -11.81
N LEU A 120 -10.25 12.47 -13.09
CA LEU A 120 -9.70 13.41 -14.04
C LEU A 120 -10.44 14.73 -13.95
N TRP A 121 -9.72 15.77 -13.60
CA TRP A 121 -10.21 17.14 -13.52
C TRP A 121 -9.50 18.02 -14.55
N ALA A 122 -10.22 18.98 -15.12
CA ALA A 122 -9.73 19.87 -16.15
C ALA A 122 -10.33 21.29 -16.02
N LYS A 123 -9.73 22.23 -16.71
CA LYS A 123 -10.28 23.58 -16.87
C LYS A 123 -11.69 23.53 -17.45
N PRO A 124 -12.58 24.50 -17.11
CA PRO A 124 -14.00 24.46 -17.51
C PRO A 124 -14.25 24.37 -19.02
N GLU A 125 -13.37 24.93 -19.86
CA GLU A 125 -13.46 24.90 -21.30
C GLU A 125 -13.19 23.52 -21.92
N ILE A 126 -12.59 22.60 -21.18
CA ILE A 126 -12.38 21.21 -21.61
C ILE A 126 -13.61 20.41 -21.19
N ALA A 127 -14.48 20.10 -22.14
CA ALA A 127 -15.78 19.50 -21.87
C ALA A 127 -15.79 17.97 -21.89
N GLN A 128 -14.86 17.34 -22.60
CA GLN A 128 -14.80 15.90 -22.84
C GLN A 128 -13.36 15.43 -23.06
N LEU A 129 -13.12 14.12 -22.98
CA LEU A 129 -11.78 13.54 -23.06
C LEU A 129 -11.03 13.89 -24.35
N LYS A 130 -11.73 13.94 -25.51
CA LYS A 130 -11.09 14.28 -26.79
C LYS A 130 -10.50 15.70 -26.83
N ASP A 131 -11.02 16.62 -25.99
CA ASP A 131 -10.56 18.00 -25.92
C ASP A 131 -9.20 18.12 -25.19
N LEU A 132 -8.70 17.03 -24.63
CA LEU A 132 -7.36 16.95 -24.03
C LEU A 132 -6.24 16.96 -25.08
N LYS A 133 -6.53 16.68 -26.37
CA LYS A 133 -5.50 16.73 -27.42
C LYS A 133 -4.88 18.12 -27.49
N GLY A 134 -3.54 18.16 -27.54
CA GLY A 134 -2.74 19.38 -27.48
C GLY A 134 -2.62 20.05 -26.11
N LYS A 135 -3.23 19.50 -25.06
CA LYS A 135 -3.25 20.11 -23.72
C LYS A 135 -2.08 19.68 -22.84
N LEU A 136 -1.81 20.52 -21.82
CA LEU A 136 -0.84 20.24 -20.77
C LEU A 136 -1.54 19.45 -19.67
N ILE A 137 -1.04 18.25 -19.37
CA ILE A 137 -1.59 17.41 -18.29
C ILE A 137 -0.54 17.25 -17.21
N ALA A 138 -0.88 17.63 -15.97
CA ALA A 138 0.01 17.41 -14.84
C ALA A 138 0.11 15.92 -14.51
N ASN A 139 1.32 15.49 -14.22
CA ASN A 139 1.64 14.09 -13.95
C ASN A 139 2.74 13.98 -12.89
N THR A 140 3.10 12.77 -12.54
CA THR A 140 4.31 12.45 -11.76
C THR A 140 5.35 11.77 -12.66
N PRO A 141 6.60 11.60 -12.22
CA PRO A 141 7.65 11.00 -13.04
C PRO A 141 7.25 9.66 -13.68
N PRO A 142 7.79 9.34 -14.86
CA PRO A 142 7.51 8.09 -15.57
C PRO A 142 7.66 6.84 -14.67
N GLY A 143 6.74 5.87 -14.83
CA GLY A 143 6.73 4.62 -14.08
C GLY A 143 6.10 4.70 -12.69
N THR A 144 5.68 5.88 -12.22
CA THR A 144 4.88 6.01 -11.00
C THR A 144 3.44 5.59 -11.23
N SER A 145 2.70 5.23 -10.16
CA SER A 145 1.30 4.79 -10.29
C SER A 145 0.38 5.84 -10.89
N LEU A 146 0.58 7.14 -10.59
CA LEU A 146 -0.20 8.22 -11.20
C LEU A 146 0.12 8.34 -12.70
N ASN A 147 1.40 8.31 -13.06
CA ASN A 147 1.81 8.35 -14.47
C ASN A 147 1.22 7.20 -15.27
N LEU A 148 1.28 5.98 -14.73
CA LEU A 148 0.66 4.81 -15.35
C LEU A 148 -0.86 4.99 -15.50
N GLY A 149 -1.54 5.45 -14.43
CA GLY A 149 -2.98 5.71 -14.46
C GLY A 149 -3.39 6.73 -15.51
N THR A 150 -2.62 7.83 -15.64
CA THR A 150 -2.84 8.84 -16.70
C THR A 150 -2.64 8.24 -18.09
N SER A 151 -1.58 7.47 -18.29
CA SER A 151 -1.30 6.85 -19.60
C SER A 151 -2.36 5.84 -19.99
N ILE A 152 -2.82 5.00 -19.05
CA ILE A 152 -3.92 4.03 -19.27
C ILE A 152 -5.20 4.77 -19.68
N LEU A 153 -5.55 5.84 -18.95
CA LEU A 153 -6.74 6.64 -19.27
C LEU A 153 -6.68 7.21 -20.69
N LEU A 154 -5.58 7.87 -21.04
CA LEU A 154 -5.40 8.51 -22.35
C LEU A 154 -5.48 7.48 -23.48
N GLN A 155 -4.79 6.35 -23.37
CA GLN A 155 -4.85 5.28 -24.37
C GLN A 155 -6.27 4.72 -24.54
N ARG A 156 -7.01 4.50 -23.45
CA ARG A 156 -8.41 4.05 -23.51
C ARG A 156 -9.33 5.09 -24.16
N ALA A 157 -8.98 6.37 -24.06
CA ALA A 157 -9.68 7.46 -24.72
C ALA A 157 -9.25 7.66 -26.19
N GLY A 158 -8.37 6.81 -26.73
CA GLY A 158 -7.84 6.96 -28.10
C GLY A 158 -6.87 8.15 -28.24
N ILE A 159 -6.23 8.55 -27.16
CA ILE A 159 -5.25 9.65 -27.08
C ILE A 159 -3.87 9.06 -26.84
N ASP A 160 -2.93 9.31 -27.73
CA ASP A 160 -1.54 8.89 -27.55
C ASP A 160 -0.87 9.78 -26.48
N PRO A 161 -0.45 9.23 -25.32
CA PRO A 161 0.13 10.03 -24.24
C PRO A 161 1.48 10.67 -24.59
N LEU A 162 2.16 10.20 -25.65
CA LEU A 162 3.46 10.72 -26.10
C LEU A 162 3.35 11.72 -27.25
N ARG A 163 2.25 11.70 -28.00
CA ARG A 163 2.08 12.51 -29.22
C ARG A 163 0.96 13.52 -29.13
N ASP A 164 -0.18 13.12 -28.54
CA ASP A 164 -1.41 13.91 -28.56
C ASP A 164 -1.52 14.90 -27.42
N VAL A 165 -0.72 14.75 -26.33
CA VAL A 165 -0.74 15.60 -25.13
C VAL A 165 0.69 15.89 -24.65
N LYS A 166 0.83 16.91 -23.80
CA LYS A 166 2.09 17.16 -23.11
C LYS A 166 1.97 16.82 -21.64
N LEU A 167 2.59 15.72 -21.23
CA LEU A 167 2.66 15.31 -19.82
C LEU A 167 3.77 16.10 -19.10
N VAL A 168 3.40 16.90 -18.09
CA VAL A 168 4.31 17.70 -17.28
C VAL A 168 4.53 17.01 -15.95
N ALA A 169 5.73 16.51 -15.70
CA ALA A 169 6.06 15.75 -14.49
C ALA A 169 6.37 16.66 -13.30
N PHE A 170 5.65 16.43 -12.19
CA PHE A 170 5.89 17.05 -10.88
C PHE A 170 6.33 15.97 -9.89
N GLY A 171 7.21 16.34 -8.94
CA GLY A 171 7.84 15.36 -8.04
C GLY A 171 6.91 14.71 -7.02
N ARG A 172 5.72 15.27 -6.76
CA ARG A 172 4.74 14.77 -5.77
C ARG A 172 3.31 15.20 -6.11
N LEU A 173 2.32 14.48 -5.59
CA LEU A 173 0.88 14.71 -5.85
C LEU A 173 0.43 16.15 -5.55
N GLY A 174 0.82 16.73 -4.41
CA GLY A 174 0.42 18.10 -4.06
C GLY A 174 0.91 19.17 -5.06
N LEU A 175 1.99 18.92 -5.82
CA LEU A 175 2.42 19.82 -6.89
C LEU A 175 1.61 19.61 -8.17
N VAL A 176 1.09 18.39 -8.40
CA VAL A 176 0.19 18.08 -9.52
C VAL A 176 -1.12 18.85 -9.36
N SER A 177 -1.75 18.80 -8.18
CA SER A 177 -2.98 19.55 -7.90
C SER A 177 -2.76 21.06 -7.94
N GLN A 178 -1.68 21.54 -7.33
CA GLN A 178 -1.34 22.97 -7.35
C GLN A 178 -1.15 23.51 -8.79
N ALA A 179 -0.49 22.75 -9.66
CA ALA A 179 -0.29 23.15 -11.06
C ALA A 179 -1.61 23.33 -11.82
N LEU A 180 -2.62 22.49 -11.51
CA LEU A 180 -3.96 22.64 -12.09
C LEU A 180 -4.69 23.86 -11.49
N PHE A 181 -4.66 24.03 -10.16
CA PHE A 181 -5.34 25.15 -9.47
C PHE A 181 -4.76 26.51 -9.88
N THR A 182 -3.47 26.60 -10.14
CA THR A 182 -2.82 27.83 -10.62
C THR A 182 -2.90 28.03 -12.14
N GLY A 183 -3.54 27.10 -12.87
CA GLY A 183 -3.70 27.20 -14.33
C GLY A 183 -2.45 26.92 -15.15
N VAL A 184 -1.34 26.45 -14.54
CA VAL A 184 -0.08 26.07 -15.22
C VAL A 184 -0.30 24.90 -16.16
N VAL A 185 -1.25 24.00 -15.84
CA VAL A 185 -1.67 22.89 -16.68
C VAL A 185 -3.17 22.95 -16.93
N ASP A 186 -3.65 22.16 -17.88
CA ASP A 186 -5.05 22.18 -18.30
C ASP A 186 -5.88 21.08 -17.68
N ALA A 187 -5.24 19.97 -17.28
CA ALA A 187 -5.89 18.83 -16.63
C ALA A 187 -4.94 18.08 -15.70
N ALA A 188 -5.50 17.34 -14.74
CA ALA A 188 -4.78 16.47 -13.83
C ALA A 188 -5.66 15.35 -13.27
N LEU A 189 -5.04 14.24 -12.88
CA LEU A 189 -5.66 13.26 -12.02
C LEU A 189 -5.55 13.73 -10.56
N LEU A 190 -6.69 13.90 -9.90
CA LEU A 190 -6.80 14.30 -8.49
C LEU A 190 -7.47 13.22 -7.65
N SER A 191 -7.22 13.26 -6.36
CA SER A 191 -7.92 12.48 -5.34
C SER A 191 -8.30 13.40 -4.17
N PRO A 192 -9.28 13.03 -3.32
CA PRO A 192 -9.56 13.81 -2.11
C PRO A 192 -8.31 13.94 -1.23
N PRO A 193 -8.11 15.10 -0.59
CA PRO A 193 -9.02 16.24 -0.51
C PRO A 193 -8.99 17.22 -1.69
N ASP A 194 -8.04 17.12 -2.64
CA ASP A 194 -7.87 18.08 -3.74
C ASP A 194 -9.10 18.17 -4.66
N THR A 195 -9.89 17.09 -4.75
CA THR A 195 -11.15 17.08 -5.51
C THR A 195 -12.21 18.02 -4.97
N ILE A 196 -12.21 18.31 -3.67
CA ILE A 196 -13.10 19.28 -3.03
C ILE A 196 -12.73 20.69 -3.51
N GLU A 197 -11.44 21.01 -3.47
CA GLU A 197 -10.94 22.30 -3.97
C GLU A 197 -11.18 22.45 -5.48
N ALA A 198 -10.95 21.41 -6.26
CA ALA A 198 -11.23 21.40 -7.70
C ALA A 198 -12.69 21.75 -7.98
N ARG A 199 -13.63 21.18 -7.23
CA ARG A 199 -15.07 21.46 -7.33
C ARG A 199 -15.40 22.91 -6.96
N ARG A 200 -14.83 23.39 -5.84
CA ARG A 200 -15.02 24.77 -5.35
C ARG A 200 -14.43 25.82 -6.31
N SER A 201 -13.32 25.48 -6.97
CA SER A 201 -12.66 26.35 -7.96
C SER A 201 -13.32 26.33 -9.35
N GLY A 202 -14.45 25.64 -9.53
CA GLY A 202 -15.18 25.58 -10.80
C GLY A 202 -14.51 24.72 -11.88
N LEU A 203 -13.52 23.91 -11.53
CA LEU A 203 -12.94 22.94 -12.44
C LEU A 203 -13.97 21.86 -12.79
N ARG A 204 -13.81 21.23 -13.94
CA ARG A 204 -14.72 20.19 -14.44
C ARG A 204 -14.15 18.80 -14.20
N MET A 205 -14.91 17.93 -13.56
CA MET A 205 -14.62 16.51 -13.53
C MET A 205 -15.03 15.88 -14.87
N LEU A 206 -14.06 15.36 -15.61
CA LEU A 206 -14.29 14.68 -16.89
C LEU A 206 -14.58 13.18 -16.71
N MET A 207 -13.96 12.55 -15.73
CA MET A 207 -14.11 11.11 -15.51
C MET A 207 -13.71 10.72 -14.07
N ASP A 208 -14.48 9.84 -13.47
CA ASP A 208 -14.08 9.11 -12.24
C ASP A 208 -13.53 7.72 -12.62
N LEU A 209 -12.21 7.54 -12.52
CA LEU A 209 -11.54 6.31 -12.94
C LEU A 209 -11.79 5.16 -11.96
N ALA A 210 -12.04 5.48 -10.68
CA ALA A 210 -12.38 4.46 -9.70
C ALA A 210 -13.76 3.84 -9.99
N THR A 211 -14.75 4.66 -10.30
CA THR A 211 -16.08 4.19 -10.70
C THR A 211 -16.03 3.43 -12.04
N ALA A 212 -15.20 3.87 -12.97
CA ALA A 212 -14.96 3.17 -14.24
C ALA A 212 -14.10 1.91 -14.07
N ARG A 213 -13.61 1.63 -12.86
CA ARG A 213 -12.79 0.46 -12.48
C ARG A 213 -11.62 0.23 -13.46
N ILE A 214 -10.86 1.30 -13.75
CA ILE A 214 -9.70 1.22 -14.65
C ILE A 214 -8.62 0.31 -14.02
N PRO A 215 -8.32 -0.87 -14.60
CA PRO A 215 -7.42 -1.86 -13.99
C PRO A 215 -5.99 -1.35 -13.92
N CYS A 216 -5.43 -1.36 -12.72
CA CYS A 216 -4.03 -1.01 -12.46
C CYS A 216 -3.64 -1.57 -11.07
N PRO A 217 -2.51 -2.25 -10.89
CA PRO A 217 -2.02 -2.63 -9.57
C PRO A 217 -1.52 -1.37 -8.86
N PHE A 218 -2.48 -0.56 -8.34
CA PHE A 218 -2.21 0.79 -7.87
C PHE A 218 -1.49 0.81 -6.53
N THR A 219 -1.98 0.03 -5.55
CA THR A 219 -1.33 -0.13 -4.25
C THR A 219 -1.21 -1.61 -3.92
N SER A 220 0.02 -2.05 -3.67
CA SER A 220 0.34 -3.45 -3.47
C SER A 220 1.30 -3.65 -2.30
N VAL A 221 1.23 -4.82 -1.69
CA VAL A 221 2.27 -5.32 -0.78
C VAL A 221 3.34 -5.99 -1.64
N VAL A 222 4.57 -5.52 -1.47
CA VAL A 222 5.73 -5.94 -2.26
C VAL A 222 6.83 -6.42 -1.32
N THR A 223 7.50 -7.51 -1.70
CA THR A 223 8.67 -8.09 -1.03
C THR A 223 9.68 -8.55 -2.08
N THR A 224 10.71 -9.29 -1.68
CA THR A 224 11.68 -9.93 -2.59
C THR A 224 11.55 -11.45 -2.56
N LYS A 225 12.07 -12.14 -3.58
CA LYS A 225 12.13 -13.61 -3.60
C LYS A 225 12.90 -14.13 -2.38
N ALA A 226 14.03 -13.49 -2.06
CA ALA A 226 14.85 -13.89 -0.92
C ALA A 226 14.08 -13.84 0.41
N VAL A 227 13.24 -12.81 0.65
CA VAL A 227 12.40 -12.72 1.85
C VAL A 227 11.27 -13.76 1.83
N LEU A 228 10.67 -14.02 0.66
CA LEU A 228 9.66 -15.08 0.51
C LEU A 228 10.19 -16.48 0.88
N GLU A 229 11.42 -16.77 0.51
CA GLU A 229 12.06 -18.06 0.79
C GLU A 229 12.56 -18.15 2.24
N LYS A 230 13.07 -17.04 2.81
CA LYS A 230 13.67 -17.03 4.15
C LYS A 230 12.63 -16.92 5.28
N SER A 231 11.57 -16.13 5.08
CA SER A 231 10.61 -15.75 6.14
C SER A 231 9.14 -15.90 5.71
N PRO A 232 8.72 -17.04 5.10
CA PRO A 232 7.36 -17.21 4.59
C PRO A 232 6.30 -17.13 5.70
N ALA A 233 6.60 -17.66 6.89
CA ALA A 233 5.68 -17.64 8.02
C ALA A 233 5.45 -16.21 8.56
N SER A 234 6.48 -15.36 8.58
CA SER A 234 6.35 -13.97 9.01
C SER A 234 5.60 -13.12 7.98
N LEU A 235 5.79 -13.40 6.68
CA LEU A 235 4.99 -12.77 5.63
C LEU A 235 3.51 -13.17 5.69
N ASP A 236 3.18 -14.45 5.98
CA ASP A 236 1.78 -14.88 6.18
C ASP A 236 1.13 -14.13 7.35
N ARG A 237 1.81 -14.06 8.50
CA ARG A 237 1.32 -13.32 9.67
C ARG A 237 1.16 -11.83 9.38
N PHE A 238 2.12 -11.23 8.67
CA PHE A 238 2.04 -9.85 8.21
C PHE A 238 0.81 -9.63 7.31
N LEU A 239 0.58 -10.49 6.32
CA LEU A 239 -0.57 -10.39 5.43
C LEU A 239 -1.90 -10.54 6.19
N ARG A 240 -1.97 -11.40 7.23
CA ARG A 240 -3.15 -11.48 8.12
C ARG A 240 -3.41 -10.15 8.82
N GLY A 241 -2.37 -9.45 9.29
CA GLY A 241 -2.48 -8.10 9.85
C GLY A 241 -3.05 -7.09 8.84
N ILE A 242 -2.58 -7.13 7.60
CA ILE A 242 -3.10 -6.28 6.50
C ILE A 242 -4.57 -6.62 6.19
N LEU A 243 -4.93 -7.91 6.07
CA LEU A 243 -6.32 -8.35 5.83
C LEU A 243 -7.26 -7.89 6.95
N HIS A 244 -6.80 -7.95 8.21
CA HIS A 244 -7.54 -7.42 9.34
C HIS A 244 -7.70 -5.90 9.25
N GLY A 245 -6.67 -5.18 8.81
CA GLY A 245 -6.75 -3.74 8.52
C GLY A 245 -7.78 -3.42 7.43
N ILE A 246 -7.86 -4.20 6.35
CA ILE A 246 -8.90 -4.06 5.32
C ILE A 246 -10.29 -4.30 5.94
N LYS A 247 -10.46 -5.36 6.73
CA LYS A 247 -11.72 -5.64 7.42
C LYS A 247 -12.15 -4.46 8.28
N LEU A 248 -11.25 -3.92 9.11
CA LEU A 248 -11.55 -2.75 9.95
C LEU A 248 -11.89 -1.51 9.12
N ALA A 249 -11.20 -1.27 8.00
CA ALA A 249 -11.53 -0.17 7.09
C ALA A 249 -12.97 -0.26 6.60
N LEU A 250 -13.47 -1.46 6.33
CA LEU A 250 -14.82 -1.70 5.79
C LEU A 250 -15.91 -1.77 6.88
N THR A 251 -15.56 -2.20 8.11
CA THR A 251 -16.56 -2.50 9.16
C THR A 251 -16.57 -1.50 10.31
N ASN A 252 -15.57 -0.62 10.41
CA ASN A 252 -15.48 0.39 11.47
C ASN A 252 -15.12 1.77 10.88
N PRO A 253 -16.13 2.47 10.30
CA PRO A 253 -15.92 3.77 9.65
C PRO A 253 -15.28 4.83 10.55
N ASP A 254 -15.68 4.91 11.82
CA ASP A 254 -15.17 5.94 12.73
C ASP A 254 -13.68 5.75 13.03
N MET A 255 -13.27 4.50 13.29
CA MET A 255 -11.85 4.18 13.46
C MET A 255 -11.05 4.45 12.18
N ALA A 256 -11.58 4.07 11.02
CA ALA A 256 -10.95 4.30 9.72
C ALA A 256 -10.76 5.80 9.44
N LYS A 257 -11.78 6.62 9.64
CA LYS A 257 -11.74 8.09 9.49
C LYS A 257 -10.74 8.73 10.45
N LYS A 258 -10.74 8.33 11.73
CA LYS A 258 -9.76 8.82 12.71
C LYS A 258 -8.33 8.48 12.30
N THR A 259 -8.12 7.27 11.77
CA THR A 259 -6.82 6.83 11.27
C THR A 259 -6.39 7.65 10.05
N LEU A 260 -7.28 7.91 9.09
CA LEU A 260 -7.01 8.76 7.92
C LEU A 260 -6.70 10.20 8.33
N SER A 261 -7.54 10.81 9.19
CA SER A 261 -7.34 12.16 9.71
C SER A 261 -5.93 12.34 10.28
N ARG A 262 -5.49 11.40 11.13
CA ARG A 262 -4.16 11.44 11.75
C ARG A 262 -3.04 11.26 10.72
N ASN A 263 -3.09 10.20 9.91
CA ASN A 263 -1.99 9.83 9.02
C ASN A 263 -1.86 10.76 7.80
N MET A 264 -2.95 11.37 7.36
CA MET A 264 -2.98 12.34 6.26
C MET A 264 -3.05 13.80 6.72
N ARG A 265 -3.09 14.05 8.06
CA ARG A 265 -3.18 15.38 8.67
C ARG A 265 -4.40 16.17 8.18
N LEU A 266 -5.54 15.51 8.10
CA LEU A 266 -6.80 16.11 7.69
C LEU A 266 -7.57 16.59 8.93
N SER A 267 -8.01 17.85 8.93
CA SER A 267 -8.82 18.45 10.00
C SER A 267 -10.26 18.74 9.57
N ASP A 268 -10.51 18.87 8.27
CA ASP A 268 -11.84 19.11 7.71
C ASP A 268 -12.65 17.79 7.69
N PRO A 269 -13.81 17.71 8.36
CA PRO A 269 -14.65 16.51 8.38
C PRO A 269 -15.16 16.09 6.99
N GLU A 270 -15.45 17.05 6.09
CA GLU A 270 -15.85 16.79 4.70
C GLU A 270 -14.72 16.07 3.95
N ALA A 271 -13.49 16.57 4.11
CA ALA A 271 -12.32 15.97 3.51
C ALA A 271 -12.05 14.55 4.03
N VAL A 272 -12.20 14.33 5.34
CA VAL A 272 -12.02 13.01 5.95
C VAL A 272 -13.06 12.02 5.42
N GLU A 273 -14.33 12.45 5.31
CA GLU A 273 -15.41 11.62 4.76
C GLU A 273 -15.15 11.24 3.31
N GLU A 274 -14.81 12.22 2.45
CA GLU A 274 -14.58 11.97 1.02
C GLU A 274 -13.35 11.08 0.79
N VAL A 275 -12.27 11.29 1.55
CA VAL A 275 -11.08 10.43 1.54
C VAL A 275 -11.41 9.01 1.96
N TYR A 276 -12.23 8.84 3.02
CA TYR A 276 -12.67 7.53 3.48
C TYR A 276 -13.51 6.80 2.42
N GLN A 277 -14.52 7.48 1.86
CA GLN A 277 -15.37 6.88 0.80
C GLN A 277 -14.54 6.46 -0.41
N ARG A 278 -13.54 7.26 -0.80
CA ARG A 278 -12.62 6.92 -1.88
C ARG A 278 -11.77 5.69 -1.55
N ALA A 279 -11.29 5.59 -0.32
CA ALA A 279 -10.51 4.44 0.13
C ALA A 279 -11.32 3.15 0.04
N ILE A 280 -12.52 3.10 0.63
CA ILE A 280 -13.34 1.88 0.65
C ILE A 280 -13.87 1.47 -0.72
N LEU A 281 -14.13 2.44 -1.61
CA LEU A 281 -14.50 2.18 -3.01
C LEU A 281 -13.36 1.46 -3.76
N ALA A 282 -12.12 1.81 -3.45
CA ALA A 282 -10.93 1.32 -4.17
C ALA A 282 -10.37 0.00 -3.61
N TYR A 283 -10.65 -0.36 -2.35
CA TYR A 283 -10.11 -1.58 -1.74
C TYR A 283 -10.69 -2.85 -2.34
N GLU A 284 -9.81 -3.81 -2.56
CA GLU A 284 -10.21 -5.17 -2.92
C GLU A 284 -10.64 -5.95 -1.68
N ARG A 285 -11.79 -6.64 -1.76
CA ARG A 285 -12.24 -7.55 -0.68
C ARG A 285 -11.36 -8.79 -0.58
N VAL A 286 -10.89 -9.28 -1.72
CA VAL A 286 -9.88 -10.32 -1.82
C VAL A 286 -8.66 -9.67 -2.50
N PRO A 287 -7.61 -9.34 -1.75
CA PRO A 287 -6.52 -8.48 -2.25
C PRO A 287 -5.53 -9.27 -3.11
N MET A 288 -6.02 -9.81 -4.21
CA MET A 288 -5.22 -10.41 -5.29
C MET A 288 -5.09 -9.43 -6.46
N VAL A 289 -3.94 -9.43 -7.12
CA VAL A 289 -3.76 -8.63 -8.34
C VAL A 289 -4.40 -9.35 -9.52
N PRO A 290 -5.41 -8.77 -10.19
CA PRO A 290 -6.00 -9.36 -11.39
C PRO A 290 -4.98 -9.40 -12.53
N LYS A 291 -5.00 -10.47 -13.33
CA LYS A 291 -4.14 -10.64 -14.50
C LYS A 291 -4.22 -9.44 -15.45
N GLU A 292 -5.43 -8.94 -15.70
CA GLU A 292 -5.69 -7.77 -16.55
C GLU A 292 -4.93 -6.51 -16.07
N ALA A 293 -4.85 -6.29 -14.75
CA ALA A 293 -4.11 -5.16 -14.20
C ALA A 293 -2.60 -5.26 -14.47
N ILE A 294 -2.04 -6.47 -14.40
CA ILE A 294 -0.64 -6.74 -14.74
C ILE A 294 -0.40 -6.50 -16.24
N GLU A 295 -1.23 -7.11 -17.10
CA GLU A 295 -1.12 -6.98 -18.55
C GLU A 295 -1.22 -5.54 -19.02
N THR A 296 -2.06 -4.74 -18.36
CA THR A 296 -2.20 -3.30 -18.66
C THR A 296 -0.88 -2.56 -18.44
N VAL A 297 -0.18 -2.81 -17.34
CA VAL A 297 1.13 -2.19 -17.07
C VAL A 297 2.21 -2.73 -17.99
N MET A 298 2.20 -4.03 -18.29
CA MET A 298 3.17 -4.63 -19.21
C MET A 298 3.08 -4.01 -20.60
N LYS A 299 1.88 -3.82 -21.15
CA LYS A 299 1.66 -3.16 -22.44
C LYS A 299 2.23 -1.74 -22.49
N LEU A 300 2.10 -0.98 -21.39
CA LEU A 300 2.67 0.38 -21.28
C LEU A 300 4.20 0.36 -21.15
N SER A 301 4.76 -0.66 -20.51
CA SER A 301 6.21 -0.78 -20.31
C SER A 301 6.97 -1.24 -21.55
N THR A 302 6.29 -1.83 -22.54
CA THR A 302 6.88 -2.28 -23.81
C THR A 302 6.88 -1.19 -24.90
N VAL A 303 6.22 -0.05 -24.68
CA VAL A 303 6.29 1.10 -25.57
C VAL A 303 7.63 1.79 -25.33
N PRO A 304 8.52 1.94 -26.33
CA PRO A 304 9.76 2.71 -26.20
C PRO A 304 9.47 4.14 -25.73
N ALA A 305 10.29 4.65 -24.82
CA ALA A 305 10.21 6.02 -24.32
C ALA A 305 10.57 7.04 -25.41
#